data_676213a1968113ac42e4d15ba50f8d99
#
_entry.id   676213a1968113ac42e4d15ba50f8d99
#
_cell.length_a   1.000
_cell.length_b   1.000
_cell.length_c   1.000
_cell.angle_alpha   90.00
_cell.angle_beta   90.00
_cell.angle_gamma   90.00
#
_symmetry.space_group_name_H-M   'P 1'
#
loop_
_entity.id
_entity.type
_entity.pdbx_description
1 polymer ?
#
loop_
_entity_poly.entity_id
_entity_poly.type
_entity_poly.pdbx_seq_one_letter_code
_entity_poly.pdbx_strand_id
1 'polypeptide(L)'
;MKNGQLKPAYNIQIATENQFITNLGIYRRAGDTGTLIPFLKDFRETYHRQSSIVVADAGYGSEQNYEFMENAGIEAFVKYNYFHKEQKRAWKKDAFAIQNLYYNRERDYYVCPMGQHMEYTGQRKSKSDMGYVSVLKRYQAQNCEGCPLKSQCHKSKINRIIEVNYNLNRYKQEAREKLMSEE
;
A
#
# COMPACT_ATOMS: atom_id res chain seq x y z
N MET A 1 19.01 4.42 -10.15
CA MET A 1 20.29 3.83 -9.70
C MET A 1 21.01 4.85 -8.83
N LYS A 2 21.81 4.38 -7.86
CA LYS A 2 22.48 5.27 -6.89
C LYS A 2 23.52 6.25 -7.50
N ASN A 3 23.97 5.99 -8.72
CA ASN A 3 24.99 6.78 -9.41
C ASN A 3 24.42 7.77 -10.46
N GLY A 4 23.10 7.96 -10.52
CA GLY A 4 22.45 8.87 -11.47
C GLY A 4 22.51 8.47 -12.95
N GLN A 5 23.11 7.34 -13.28
CA GLN A 5 23.19 6.87 -14.67
C GLN A 5 21.92 6.11 -15.06
N LEU A 6 21.33 6.47 -16.20
CA LEU A 6 20.28 5.69 -16.86
C LEU A 6 20.94 4.53 -17.62
N LYS A 7 20.61 3.31 -17.26
CA LYS A 7 21.03 2.10 -17.97
C LYS A 7 19.80 1.34 -18.43
N PRO A 8 19.78 0.79 -19.64
CA PRO A 8 18.73 -0.12 -20.06
C PRO A 8 18.75 -1.36 -19.15
N ALA A 9 17.60 -1.71 -18.62
CA ALA A 9 17.45 -2.87 -17.76
C ALA A 9 16.06 -3.47 -17.94
N TYR A 10 15.97 -4.78 -17.79
CA TYR A 10 14.72 -5.52 -17.72
C TYR A 10 14.43 -5.88 -16.26
N ASN A 11 13.17 -5.92 -15.92
CA ASN A 11 12.68 -6.45 -14.66
C ASN A 11 12.33 -7.93 -14.89
N ILE A 12 13.07 -8.82 -14.24
CA ILE A 12 12.88 -10.27 -14.36
C ILE A 12 12.11 -10.75 -13.15
N GLN A 13 10.98 -11.41 -13.38
CA GLN A 13 10.15 -12.04 -12.37
C GLN A 13 10.31 -13.55 -12.43
N ILE A 14 10.49 -14.19 -11.30
CA ILE A 14 10.64 -15.63 -11.18
C ILE A 14 9.70 -16.14 -10.11
N ALA A 15 8.87 -17.14 -10.43
CA ALA A 15 8.15 -17.92 -9.45
C ALA A 15 8.86 -19.24 -9.18
N THR A 16 8.86 -19.64 -7.92
CA THR A 16 9.43 -20.91 -7.49
C THR A 16 8.45 -21.68 -6.59
N GLU A 17 8.44 -22.99 -6.73
CA GLU A 17 7.72 -23.91 -5.85
C GLU A 17 8.57 -25.16 -5.64
N ASN A 18 8.72 -25.60 -4.41
CA ASN A 18 9.53 -26.78 -4.07
C ASN A 18 10.94 -26.80 -4.69
N GLN A 19 11.61 -25.65 -4.73
CA GLN A 19 12.94 -25.41 -5.31
C GLN A 19 13.00 -25.45 -6.86
N PHE A 20 11.87 -25.60 -7.52
CA PHE A 20 11.79 -25.52 -8.98
C PHE A 20 11.33 -24.14 -9.41
N ILE A 21 11.88 -23.66 -10.55
CA ILE A 21 11.33 -22.47 -11.22
C ILE A 21 10.08 -22.90 -11.97
N THR A 22 8.95 -22.34 -11.56
CA THR A 22 7.64 -22.65 -12.15
C THR A 22 7.20 -21.63 -13.19
N ASN A 23 7.66 -20.39 -13.10
CA ASN A 23 7.40 -19.39 -14.14
C ASN A 23 8.50 -18.34 -14.20
N LEU A 24 8.69 -17.73 -15.37
CA LEU A 24 9.65 -16.65 -15.62
C LEU A 24 9.02 -15.60 -16.53
N GLY A 25 9.08 -14.33 -16.11
CA GLY A 25 8.58 -13.20 -16.90
C GLY A 25 9.63 -12.09 -17.04
N ILE A 26 9.69 -11.46 -18.21
CA ILE A 26 10.60 -10.35 -18.49
C ILE A 26 9.77 -9.10 -18.80
N TYR A 27 9.96 -8.02 -18.02
CA TYR A 27 9.17 -6.81 -18.11
C TYR A 27 10.04 -5.57 -18.35
N ARG A 28 9.53 -4.63 -19.15
CA ARG A 28 10.17 -3.32 -19.42
C ARG A 28 9.76 -2.26 -18.40
N ARG A 29 9.44 -2.67 -17.16
CA ARG A 29 9.01 -1.78 -16.08
C ARG A 29 10.04 -1.77 -14.97
N ALA A 30 10.32 -0.58 -14.42
CA ALA A 30 11.29 -0.44 -13.33
C ALA A 30 10.77 -0.97 -11.98
N GLY A 31 9.46 -0.99 -11.76
CA GLY A 31 8.83 -1.39 -10.50
C GLY A 31 8.04 -2.70 -10.62
N ASP A 32 8.01 -3.46 -9.52
CA ASP A 32 7.43 -4.80 -9.46
C ASP A 32 5.89 -4.78 -9.36
N THR A 33 5.33 -3.72 -8.81
CA THR A 33 3.88 -3.59 -8.58
C THR A 33 3.05 -3.90 -9.82
N GLY A 34 3.51 -3.46 -10.99
CA GLY A 34 2.78 -3.66 -12.25
C GLY A 34 3.07 -4.98 -12.97
N THR A 35 3.91 -5.85 -12.43
CA THR A 35 4.29 -7.11 -13.07
C THR A 35 3.53 -8.32 -12.51
N LEU A 36 3.00 -8.25 -11.28
CA LEU A 36 2.37 -9.38 -10.61
C LEU A 36 1.16 -9.92 -11.39
N ILE A 37 0.23 -9.05 -11.73
CA ILE A 37 -1.01 -9.47 -12.41
C ILE A 37 -0.72 -10.14 -13.77
N PRO A 38 0.05 -9.53 -14.69
CA PRO A 38 0.39 -10.19 -15.94
C PRO A 38 1.19 -11.49 -15.72
N PHE A 39 2.06 -11.54 -14.72
CA PHE A 39 2.81 -12.75 -14.37
C PHE A 39 1.91 -13.91 -13.88
N LEU A 40 0.93 -13.61 -13.01
CA LEU A 40 -0.02 -14.61 -12.54
C LEU A 40 -1.01 -15.05 -13.63
N LYS A 41 -1.34 -14.17 -14.57
CA LYS A 41 -2.16 -14.53 -15.74
C LYS A 41 -1.40 -15.48 -16.66
N ASP A 42 -0.14 -15.18 -16.96
CA ASP A 42 0.73 -16.03 -17.76
C ASP A 42 0.91 -17.42 -17.13
N PHE A 43 1.12 -17.48 -15.82
CA PHE A 43 1.13 -18.73 -15.06
C PHE A 43 -0.16 -19.54 -15.26
N ARG A 44 -1.30 -18.88 -15.11
CA ARG A 44 -2.60 -19.51 -15.28
C ARG A 44 -2.81 -20.02 -16.73
N GLU A 45 -2.36 -19.28 -17.72
CA GLU A 45 -2.46 -19.67 -19.14
C GLU A 45 -1.56 -20.89 -19.43
N THR A 46 -0.33 -20.90 -18.88
CA THR A 46 0.63 -21.98 -19.07
C THR A 46 0.18 -23.28 -18.42
N TYR A 47 -0.31 -23.22 -17.20
CA TYR A 47 -0.64 -24.42 -16.41
C TYR A 47 -2.12 -24.76 -16.37
N HIS A 48 -2.99 -23.95 -17.00
CA HIS A 48 -4.46 -24.07 -16.96
C HIS A 48 -5.06 -24.13 -15.56
N ARG A 49 -4.30 -23.63 -14.57
CA ARG A 49 -4.70 -23.55 -13.16
C ARG A 49 -4.06 -22.33 -12.49
N GLN A 50 -4.71 -21.81 -11.46
CA GLN A 50 -4.17 -20.72 -10.66
C GLN A 50 -3.49 -21.27 -9.41
N SER A 51 -2.43 -20.58 -8.93
CA SER A 51 -1.86 -20.85 -7.61
C SER A 51 -2.90 -20.59 -6.52
N SER A 52 -2.97 -21.44 -5.52
CA SER A 52 -3.83 -21.24 -4.34
C SER A 52 -3.23 -20.22 -3.38
N ILE A 53 -1.90 -20.19 -3.27
CA ILE A 53 -1.15 -19.31 -2.37
C ILE A 53 -0.07 -18.58 -3.17
N VAL A 54 0.12 -17.29 -2.86
CA VAL A 54 1.20 -16.48 -3.41
C VAL A 54 1.93 -15.77 -2.27
N VAL A 55 3.24 -15.99 -2.19
CA VAL A 55 4.15 -15.31 -1.27
C VAL A 55 5.02 -14.35 -2.08
N ALA A 56 5.00 -13.06 -1.73
CA ALA A 56 5.80 -12.05 -2.44
C ALA A 56 6.25 -10.92 -1.50
N ASP A 57 7.24 -10.17 -1.94
CA ASP A 57 7.79 -9.06 -1.16
C ASP A 57 6.93 -7.77 -1.22
N ALA A 58 7.41 -6.71 -0.56
CA ALA A 58 6.67 -5.46 -0.46
C ALA A 58 6.56 -4.67 -1.78
N GLY A 59 7.36 -4.99 -2.78
CA GLY A 59 7.29 -4.38 -4.11
C GLY A 59 5.96 -4.66 -4.81
N TYR A 60 5.31 -5.77 -4.46
CA TYR A 60 4.03 -6.20 -5.04
C TYR A 60 2.81 -5.75 -4.25
N GLY A 61 2.98 -5.23 -3.00
CA GLY A 61 1.89 -4.87 -2.10
C GLY A 61 1.15 -3.61 -2.53
N SER A 62 0.13 -3.74 -3.36
CA SER A 62 -0.74 -2.66 -3.83
C SER A 62 -2.22 -3.06 -3.76
N GLU A 63 -3.12 -2.06 -3.68
CA GLU A 63 -4.57 -2.31 -3.68
C GLU A 63 -5.00 -3.16 -4.88
N GLN A 64 -4.53 -2.80 -6.08
CA GLN A 64 -4.84 -3.51 -7.32
C GLN A 64 -4.41 -4.98 -7.29
N ASN A 65 -3.23 -5.27 -6.75
CA ASN A 65 -2.70 -6.63 -6.69
C ASN A 65 -3.44 -7.47 -5.65
N TYR A 66 -3.74 -6.90 -4.48
CA TYR A 66 -4.55 -7.59 -3.47
C TYR A 66 -5.95 -7.90 -3.97
N GLU A 67 -6.63 -6.91 -4.57
CA GLU A 67 -7.96 -7.09 -5.15
C GLU A 67 -7.97 -8.16 -6.26
N PHE A 68 -6.94 -8.18 -7.11
CA PHE A 68 -6.80 -9.21 -8.13
C PHE A 68 -6.67 -10.60 -7.51
N MET A 69 -5.82 -10.76 -6.49
CA MET A 69 -5.61 -12.04 -5.82
C MET A 69 -6.86 -12.50 -5.08
N GLU A 70 -7.56 -11.60 -4.38
CA GLU A 70 -8.84 -11.88 -3.72
C GLU A 70 -9.87 -12.38 -4.72
N ASN A 71 -10.06 -11.67 -5.85
CA ASN A 71 -11.00 -12.03 -6.90
C ASN A 71 -10.63 -13.34 -7.63
N ALA A 72 -9.35 -13.70 -7.66
CA ALA A 72 -8.86 -14.94 -8.24
C ALA A 72 -8.87 -16.13 -7.26
N GLY A 73 -9.32 -15.93 -6.01
CA GLY A 73 -9.29 -16.94 -4.96
C GLY A 73 -7.87 -17.33 -4.50
N ILE A 74 -6.91 -16.42 -4.66
CA ILE A 74 -5.50 -16.63 -4.26
C ILE A 74 -5.32 -16.11 -2.85
N GLU A 75 -4.80 -16.94 -1.97
CA GLU A 75 -4.38 -16.51 -0.65
C GLU A 75 -3.05 -15.76 -0.72
N ALA A 76 -3.08 -14.48 -0.36
CA ALA A 76 -1.94 -13.57 -0.50
C ALA A 76 -1.15 -13.45 0.81
N PHE A 77 0.11 -13.91 0.79
CA PHE A 77 1.14 -13.61 1.80
C PHE A 77 2.11 -12.57 1.22
N VAL A 78 1.59 -11.43 0.90
CA VAL A 78 2.33 -10.34 0.25
C VAL A 78 2.53 -9.19 1.22
N LYS A 79 3.79 -8.80 1.43
CA LYS A 79 4.11 -7.64 2.25
C LYS A 79 3.69 -6.36 1.52
N TYR A 80 3.39 -5.32 2.30
CA TYR A 80 3.15 -3.97 1.77
C TYR A 80 4.26 -3.01 2.14
N ASN A 81 4.35 -1.90 1.43
CA ASN A 81 5.28 -0.84 1.76
C ASN A 81 5.13 -0.43 3.23
N TYR A 82 6.26 -0.32 3.94
CA TYR A 82 6.35 -0.02 5.37
C TYR A 82 5.99 -1.16 6.33
N PHE A 83 5.66 -2.39 5.89
CA PHE A 83 5.35 -3.53 6.76
C PHE A 83 6.35 -3.69 7.92
N HIS A 84 7.65 -3.73 7.64
CA HIS A 84 8.68 -3.82 8.68
C HIS A 84 8.89 -2.51 9.45
N LYS A 85 8.67 -1.36 8.80
CA LYS A 85 8.83 -0.04 9.42
C LYS A 85 7.75 0.24 10.45
N GLU A 86 6.53 -0.17 10.18
CA GLU A 86 5.36 0.00 11.07
C GLU A 86 5.48 -0.80 12.38
N GLN A 87 6.32 -1.85 12.40
CA GLN A 87 6.58 -2.63 13.60
C GLN A 87 7.59 -1.96 14.55
N LYS A 88 8.37 -0.99 14.07
CA LYS A 88 9.38 -0.30 14.87
C LYS A 88 8.75 0.65 15.89
N ARG A 89 9.31 0.68 17.10
CA ARG A 89 8.85 1.54 18.20
C ARG A 89 8.78 3.03 17.80
N ALA A 90 9.75 3.52 17.01
CA ALA A 90 9.75 4.90 16.53
C ALA A 90 8.53 5.23 15.67
N TRP A 91 8.14 4.32 14.77
CA TRP A 91 6.95 4.49 13.94
C TRP A 91 5.65 4.48 14.77
N LYS A 92 5.53 3.54 15.71
CA LYS A 92 4.36 3.44 16.59
C LYS A 92 4.17 4.68 17.48
N LYS A 93 5.25 5.42 17.74
CA LYS A 93 5.25 6.66 18.53
C LYS A 93 5.13 7.94 17.70
N ASP A 94 5.13 7.83 16.37
CA ASP A 94 4.99 9.00 15.49
C ASP A 94 3.57 9.55 15.56
N ALA A 95 3.39 10.63 16.32
CA ALA A 95 2.10 11.28 16.48
C ALA A 95 1.54 11.90 15.18
N PHE A 96 2.39 12.07 14.16
CA PHE A 96 1.99 12.67 12.89
C PHE A 96 1.64 11.63 11.83
N ALA A 97 1.94 10.36 12.04
CA ALA A 97 1.58 9.30 11.12
C ALA A 97 0.07 9.08 11.10
N ILE A 98 -0.54 9.01 9.91
CA ILE A 98 -2.01 8.94 9.73
C ILE A 98 -2.61 7.75 10.49
N GLN A 99 -1.95 6.60 10.46
CA GLN A 99 -2.39 5.38 11.14
C GLN A 99 -2.35 5.46 12.67
N ASN A 100 -1.65 6.45 13.24
CA ASN A 100 -1.56 6.67 14.67
C ASN A 100 -2.51 7.78 15.15
N LEU A 101 -3.19 8.47 14.24
CA LEU A 101 -4.20 9.46 14.59
C LEU A 101 -5.45 8.77 15.13
N TYR A 102 -6.05 9.35 16.17
CA TYR A 102 -7.35 8.88 16.65
C TYR A 102 -8.42 9.09 15.58
N TYR A 103 -9.21 8.06 15.30
CA TYR A 103 -10.34 8.11 14.39
C TYR A 103 -11.64 7.83 15.11
N ASN A 104 -12.57 8.77 15.06
CA ASN A 104 -13.93 8.59 15.57
C ASN A 104 -14.81 8.00 14.45
N ARG A 105 -15.23 6.73 14.63
CA ARG A 105 -16.04 6.00 13.63
C ARG A 105 -17.47 6.48 13.55
N GLU A 106 -18.06 6.95 14.67
CA GLU A 106 -19.47 7.35 14.73
C GLU A 106 -19.70 8.66 13.99
N ARG A 107 -18.73 9.59 14.09
CA ARG A 107 -18.84 10.93 13.51
C ARG A 107 -17.93 11.15 12.30
N ASP A 108 -17.21 10.12 11.85
CA ASP A 108 -16.32 10.11 10.67
C ASP A 108 -15.31 11.26 10.63
N TYR A 109 -14.53 11.44 11.72
CA TYR A 109 -13.43 12.42 11.76
C TYR A 109 -12.17 11.84 12.41
N TYR A 110 -11.03 12.41 12.05
CA TYR A 110 -9.74 12.18 12.72
C TYR A 110 -9.43 13.30 13.70
N VAL A 111 -8.55 13.03 14.67
CA VAL A 111 -8.05 14.04 15.61
C VAL A 111 -6.57 14.27 15.33
N CYS A 112 -6.18 15.52 15.07
CA CYS A 112 -4.78 15.88 14.86
C CYS A 112 -4.01 15.89 16.21
N PRO A 113 -2.65 15.89 16.22
CA PRO A 113 -1.87 15.90 17.47
C PRO A 113 -2.11 17.09 18.40
N MET A 114 -2.73 18.17 17.89
CA MET A 114 -3.17 19.33 18.71
C MET A 114 -4.62 19.24 19.19
N GLY A 115 -5.27 18.09 19.02
CA GLY A 115 -6.63 17.86 19.48
C GLY A 115 -7.73 18.43 18.57
N GLN A 116 -7.40 19.01 17.41
CA GLN A 116 -8.41 19.51 16.47
C GLN A 116 -9.02 18.36 15.67
N HIS A 117 -10.32 18.49 15.38
CA HIS A 117 -10.97 17.57 14.46
C HIS A 117 -10.51 17.83 13.03
N MET A 118 -10.27 16.76 12.31
CA MET A 118 -10.05 16.74 10.88
C MET A 118 -11.31 16.16 10.26
N GLU A 119 -12.13 17.05 9.72
CA GLU A 119 -13.46 16.72 9.19
C GLU A 119 -13.37 16.13 7.79
N TYR A 120 -14.30 15.25 7.46
CA TYR A 120 -14.45 14.72 6.13
C TYR A 120 -14.78 15.82 5.12
N THR A 121 -14.01 15.90 4.04
CA THR A 121 -14.17 16.94 3.01
C THR A 121 -14.46 16.37 1.61
N GLY A 122 -14.67 15.07 1.52
CA GLY A 122 -15.03 14.42 0.27
C GLY A 122 -14.08 13.28 -0.13
N GLN A 123 -14.18 12.85 -1.36
CA GLN A 123 -13.38 11.76 -1.92
C GLN A 123 -12.55 12.25 -3.09
N ARG A 124 -11.41 11.61 -3.29
CA ARG A 124 -10.56 11.78 -4.46
C ARG A 124 -10.32 10.43 -5.12
N LYS A 125 -10.50 10.38 -6.43
CA LYS A 125 -10.05 9.25 -7.23
C LYS A 125 -8.57 9.43 -7.58
N SER A 126 -7.77 8.40 -7.38
CA SER A 126 -6.36 8.35 -7.77
C SER A 126 -6.19 7.23 -8.78
N LYS A 127 -5.65 7.56 -9.95
CA LYS A 127 -5.43 6.58 -11.02
C LYS A 127 -3.94 6.21 -11.04
N SER A 128 -3.64 4.91 -10.99
CA SER A 128 -2.28 4.40 -11.15
C SER A 128 -1.84 4.44 -12.62
N ASP A 129 -0.54 4.30 -12.87
CA ASP A 129 0.03 4.16 -14.22
C ASP A 129 -0.51 2.93 -14.98
N MET A 130 -1.08 1.97 -14.24
CA MET A 130 -1.74 0.77 -14.79
C MET A 130 -3.22 0.98 -15.10
N GLY A 131 -3.76 2.18 -14.86
CA GLY A 131 -5.15 2.51 -15.07
C GLY A 131 -6.09 2.14 -13.91
N TYR A 132 -5.60 1.52 -12.85
CA TYR A 132 -6.39 1.19 -11.66
C TYR A 132 -6.79 2.45 -10.90
N VAL A 133 -8.04 2.51 -10.45
CA VAL A 133 -8.61 3.68 -9.78
C VAL A 133 -8.88 3.36 -8.31
N SER A 134 -8.10 3.96 -7.43
CA SER A 134 -8.32 3.95 -5.98
C SER A 134 -9.21 5.11 -5.55
N VAL A 135 -10.01 4.90 -4.52
CA VAL A 135 -10.83 5.93 -3.88
C VAL A 135 -10.23 6.29 -2.52
N LEU A 136 -9.90 7.55 -2.35
CA LEU A 136 -9.29 8.09 -1.14
C LEU A 136 -10.29 9.03 -0.45
N LYS A 137 -10.63 8.78 0.82
CA LYS A 137 -11.36 9.74 1.64
C LYS A 137 -10.41 10.82 2.14
N ARG A 138 -10.85 12.07 2.10
CA ARG A 138 -10.07 13.24 2.50
C ARG A 138 -10.63 13.82 3.78
N TYR A 139 -9.75 14.12 4.73
CA TYR A 139 -10.08 14.79 5.97
C TYR A 139 -9.16 15.98 6.16
N GLN A 140 -9.70 17.11 6.59
CA GLN A 140 -8.98 18.37 6.73
C GLN A 140 -9.08 18.91 8.14
N ALA A 141 -7.95 19.34 8.70
CA ALA A 141 -7.90 20.06 9.97
C ALA A 141 -8.57 21.43 9.84
N GLN A 142 -9.19 21.89 10.91
CA GLN A 142 -9.96 23.14 10.92
C GLN A 142 -9.07 24.37 10.77
N ASN A 143 -8.00 24.46 11.57
CA ASN A 143 -7.06 25.57 11.52
C ASN A 143 -5.64 25.15 11.88
N CYS A 144 -4.69 25.38 10.98
CA CYS A 144 -3.26 25.15 11.20
C CYS A 144 -2.45 26.47 11.25
N GLU A 145 -3.11 27.63 11.22
CA GLU A 145 -2.44 28.91 11.38
C GLU A 145 -1.99 29.10 12.83
N GLY A 146 -0.76 29.55 13.04
CA GLY A 146 -0.18 29.68 14.39
C GLY A 146 0.08 28.39 15.15
N CYS A 147 -0.16 27.23 14.54
CA CYS A 147 0.06 25.93 15.20
C CYS A 147 1.55 25.68 15.47
N PRO A 148 1.97 25.45 16.74
CA PRO A 148 3.38 25.25 17.10
C PRO A 148 3.96 23.96 16.50
N LEU A 149 3.13 22.98 16.18
CA LEU A 149 3.56 21.70 15.59
C LEU A 149 3.52 21.69 14.06
N LYS A 150 3.13 22.80 13.41
CA LYS A 150 2.91 22.83 11.95
C LYS A 150 4.14 22.37 11.17
N SER A 151 5.34 22.85 11.50
CA SER A 151 6.58 22.54 10.80
C SER A 151 6.97 21.05 10.88
N GLN A 152 6.61 20.37 11.97
CA GLN A 152 6.82 18.93 12.17
C GLN A 152 5.71 18.10 11.55
N CYS A 153 4.50 18.64 11.49
CA CYS A 153 3.28 17.95 11.08
C CYS A 153 3.12 17.86 9.56
N HIS A 154 3.27 18.99 8.87
CA HIS A 154 3.13 19.06 7.41
C HIS A 154 3.78 20.33 6.81
N LYS A 155 4.09 20.28 5.51
CA LYS A 155 4.71 21.38 4.76
C LYS A 155 3.72 22.21 3.93
N SER A 156 2.43 21.90 4.00
CA SER A 156 1.41 22.60 3.22
C SER A 156 1.24 24.06 3.69
N LYS A 157 0.99 24.97 2.75
CA LYS A 157 0.62 26.37 3.06
C LYS A 157 -0.79 26.48 3.69
N ILE A 158 -1.68 25.57 3.34
CA ILE A 158 -3.05 25.47 3.86
C ILE A 158 -3.13 24.53 5.08
N ASN A 159 -4.32 24.30 5.59
CA ASN A 159 -4.58 23.32 6.65
C ASN A 159 -4.17 21.92 6.23
N ARG A 160 -3.77 21.09 7.21
CA ARG A 160 -3.42 19.70 6.96
C ARG A 160 -4.59 18.93 6.38
N ILE A 161 -4.33 18.24 5.26
CA ILE A 161 -5.23 17.26 4.68
C ILE A 161 -4.57 15.90 4.78
N ILE A 162 -5.34 14.89 5.19
CA ILE A 162 -4.96 13.49 5.09
C ILE A 162 -5.85 12.78 4.09
N GLU A 163 -5.29 11.83 3.37
CA GLU A 163 -6.01 10.97 2.42
C GLU A 163 -5.91 9.53 2.92
N VAL A 164 -7.05 8.89 3.08
CA VAL A 164 -7.16 7.52 3.62
C VAL A 164 -7.78 6.60 2.58
N ASN A 165 -7.04 5.57 2.23
CA ASN A 165 -7.52 4.47 1.40
C ASN A 165 -7.99 3.32 2.31
N TYR A 166 -9.28 3.23 2.57
CA TYR A 166 -9.84 2.22 3.47
C TYR A 166 -9.72 0.80 2.90
N ASN A 167 -9.84 0.66 1.59
CA ASN A 167 -9.74 -0.64 0.94
C ASN A 167 -8.30 -1.19 1.04
N LEU A 168 -7.31 -0.35 0.69
CA LEU A 168 -5.91 -0.73 0.88
C LEU A 168 -5.57 -1.01 2.35
N ASN A 169 -6.14 -0.25 3.30
CA ASN A 169 -5.91 -0.47 4.72
C ASN A 169 -6.49 -1.81 5.19
N ARG A 170 -7.65 -2.24 4.66
CA ARG A 170 -8.22 -3.57 4.89
C ARG A 170 -7.24 -4.65 4.44
N TYR A 171 -6.76 -4.58 3.21
CA TYR A 171 -5.78 -5.53 2.69
C TYR A 171 -4.47 -5.56 3.49
N LYS A 172 -3.99 -4.40 3.93
CA LYS A 172 -2.80 -4.32 4.79
C LYS A 172 -3.01 -4.98 6.15
N GLN A 173 -4.19 -4.83 6.72
CA GLN A 173 -4.53 -5.47 7.98
C GLN A 173 -4.58 -6.99 7.81
N GLU A 174 -5.28 -7.50 6.81
CA GLU A 174 -5.36 -8.94 6.49
C GLU A 174 -3.97 -9.53 6.21
N ALA A 175 -3.15 -8.84 5.42
CA ALA A 175 -1.78 -9.27 5.14
C ALA A 175 -0.92 -9.30 6.42
N ARG A 176 -1.10 -8.31 7.32
CA ARG A 176 -0.39 -8.28 8.61
C ARG A 176 -0.78 -9.46 9.48
N GLU A 177 -2.07 -9.73 9.62
CA GLU A 177 -2.58 -10.84 10.42
C GLU A 177 -2.00 -12.16 9.92
N LYS A 178 -2.03 -12.41 8.61
CA LYS A 178 -1.46 -13.61 8.00
C LYS A 178 0.07 -13.72 8.16
N LEU A 179 0.81 -12.63 7.93
CA LEU A 179 2.27 -12.63 7.96
C LEU A 179 2.86 -12.62 9.38
N MET A 180 2.03 -12.36 10.40
CA MET A 180 2.42 -12.35 11.81
C MET A 180 1.78 -13.50 12.61
N SER A 181 0.96 -14.34 11.99
CA SER A 181 0.52 -15.59 12.61
C SER A 181 1.72 -16.52 12.81
N GLU A 182 1.76 -17.22 13.92
CA GLU A 182 2.85 -18.15 14.28
C GLU A 182 2.71 -19.53 13.60
N GLU A 183 1.97 -19.63 12.49
CA GLU A 183 1.82 -20.87 11.72
C GLU A 183 2.83 -21.01 10.59
#